data_08c67e83a0a36ccb80706c5756ef5cf4
#
_entry.id   08c67e83a0a36ccb80706c5756ef5cf4
#
_cell.length_a   1.000
_cell.length_b   1.000
_cell.length_c   1.000
_cell.angle_alpha   90.00
_cell.angle_beta   90.00
_cell.angle_gamma   90.00
#
_symmetry.space_group_name_H-M   'P 1'
#
loop_
_entity.id
_entity.type
_entity.pdbx_description
1 polymer ?
#
loop_
_entity_poly.entity_id
_entity_poly.type
_entity_poly.pdbx_seq_one_letter_code
_entity_poly.pdbx_strand_id
1 'polypeptide(L)'
;MSASLLRGAAVRQDGRSASLTAPNGQAQRNLLLAAHAEAGVRPTELARFEAHGTGTMLGDPIEAGSLAAAVLASVQESGGAAPSLGSVKANMGHGEPGAGMTGLLMLSWGLQQAAGAPNAMLRRLNPMVTEALHGAACAMPSQLGALPGASSGGPLRGGMSSF
;
A
#
# COMPACT_ATOMS: atom_id res chain seq x y z
N MET A 1 -5.45 0.65 -26.05
CA MET A 1 -5.02 1.33 -24.81
C MET A 1 -5.62 0.58 -23.64
N SER A 2 -4.82 0.18 -22.68
CA SER A 2 -5.33 -0.41 -21.43
C SER A 2 -5.83 0.70 -20.52
N ALA A 3 -7.05 0.61 -20.02
CA ALA A 3 -7.65 1.59 -19.12
C ALA A 3 -7.58 1.05 -17.68
N SER A 4 -7.33 1.95 -16.71
CA SER A 4 -7.48 1.64 -15.30
C SER A 4 -8.88 2.02 -14.84
N LEU A 5 -9.47 1.20 -13.96
CA LEU A 5 -10.78 1.44 -13.36
C LEU A 5 -10.59 1.67 -11.85
N LEU A 6 -11.03 2.82 -11.36
CA LEU A 6 -11.16 3.07 -9.92
C LEU A 6 -12.45 2.40 -9.44
N ARG A 7 -12.31 1.41 -8.55
CA ARG A 7 -13.44 0.61 -8.07
C ARG A 7 -14.03 1.09 -6.76
N GLY A 8 -13.22 1.72 -5.92
CA GLY A 8 -13.68 2.25 -4.64
C GLY A 8 -12.69 3.26 -4.10
N ALA A 9 -13.18 4.19 -3.32
CA ALA A 9 -12.40 5.21 -2.62
C ALA A 9 -13.08 5.55 -1.29
N ALA A 10 -12.31 5.76 -0.26
CA ALA A 10 -12.84 6.17 1.04
C ALA A 10 -12.02 7.35 1.57
N VAL A 11 -12.69 8.28 2.20
CA VAL A 11 -12.08 9.43 2.88
C VAL A 11 -12.55 9.43 4.32
N ARG A 12 -11.62 9.60 5.25
CA ARG A 12 -11.90 9.67 6.69
C ARG A 12 -10.97 10.70 7.34
N GLN A 13 -11.35 11.17 8.50
CA GLN A 13 -10.49 11.94 9.39
C GLN A 13 -9.91 11.02 10.46
N ASP A 14 -8.72 11.35 10.94
CA ASP A 14 -8.06 10.60 12.02
C ASP A 14 -8.84 10.65 13.33
N GLY A 15 -9.66 11.68 13.54
CA GLY A 15 -10.35 11.91 14.79
C GLY A 15 -9.36 12.15 15.94
N ARG A 16 -9.70 11.65 17.13
CA ARG A 16 -8.82 11.79 18.30
C ARG A 16 -7.61 10.86 18.17
N SER A 17 -6.42 11.42 18.18
CA SER A 17 -5.14 10.71 18.20
C SER A 17 -4.37 10.96 19.49
N ALA A 18 -3.23 10.31 19.66
CA ALA A 18 -2.38 10.44 20.86
C ALA A 18 -1.80 11.86 21.04
N SER A 19 -1.62 12.60 19.96
CA SER A 19 -1.20 14.00 19.95
C SER A 19 -1.69 14.68 18.67
N LEU A 20 -1.53 16.02 18.59
CA LEU A 20 -1.96 16.82 17.43
C LEU A 20 -1.35 16.35 16.10
N THR A 21 -0.15 15.80 16.15
CA THR A 21 0.61 15.36 14.95
C THR A 21 0.76 13.85 14.84
N ALA A 22 0.23 13.07 15.79
CA ALA A 22 0.34 11.62 15.75
C ALA A 22 -0.73 11.03 14.83
N PRO A 23 -0.36 10.18 13.86
CA PRO A 23 -1.34 9.43 13.06
C PRO A 23 -2.19 8.50 13.94
N ASN A 24 -3.41 8.22 13.51
CA ASN A 24 -4.31 7.28 14.17
C ASN A 24 -4.39 5.97 13.39
N GLY A 25 -3.65 4.95 13.82
CA GLY A 25 -3.62 3.64 13.15
C GLY A 25 -4.99 2.96 13.06
N GLN A 26 -5.87 3.13 14.06
CA GLN A 26 -7.21 2.55 13.98
C GLN A 26 -8.07 3.26 12.90
N ALA A 27 -7.93 4.58 12.76
CA ALA A 27 -8.61 5.33 11.70
C ALA A 27 -8.09 4.92 10.31
N GLN A 28 -6.78 4.77 10.15
CA GLN A 28 -6.16 4.28 8.91
C GLN A 28 -6.63 2.86 8.57
N ARG A 29 -6.63 1.94 9.55
CA ARG A 29 -7.16 0.59 9.35
C ARG A 29 -8.62 0.60 8.89
N ASN A 30 -9.47 1.37 9.55
CA ASN A 30 -10.88 1.47 9.20
C ASN A 30 -11.10 2.09 7.82
N LEU A 31 -10.25 3.04 7.42
CA LEU A 31 -10.24 3.62 6.08
C LEU A 31 -9.94 2.58 5.00
N LEU A 32 -8.90 1.77 5.20
CA LEU A 32 -8.52 0.70 4.28
C LEU A 32 -9.65 -0.33 4.13
N LEU A 33 -10.24 -0.78 5.24
CA LEU A 33 -11.37 -1.71 5.22
C LEU A 33 -12.59 -1.12 4.48
N ALA A 34 -12.89 0.15 4.68
CA ALA A 34 -14.00 0.82 3.99
C ALA A 34 -13.76 0.91 2.48
N ALA A 35 -12.53 1.25 2.05
CA ALA A 35 -12.17 1.31 0.64
C ALA A 35 -12.27 -0.07 -0.04
N HIS A 36 -11.83 -1.13 0.63
CA HIS A 36 -11.97 -2.51 0.15
C HIS A 36 -13.43 -2.95 0.04
N ALA A 37 -14.24 -2.62 1.03
CA ALA A 37 -15.67 -2.95 1.03
C ALA A 37 -16.40 -2.24 -0.14
N GLU A 38 -16.12 -0.95 -0.35
CA GLU A 38 -16.70 -0.19 -1.46
C GLU A 38 -16.25 -0.73 -2.82
N ALA A 39 -14.98 -1.07 -2.96
CA ALA A 39 -14.43 -1.62 -4.20
C ALA A 39 -14.98 -3.01 -4.54
N GLY A 40 -15.49 -3.75 -3.56
CA GLY A 40 -15.82 -5.17 -3.70
C GLY A 40 -14.58 -6.01 -4.08
N VAL A 41 -13.40 -5.63 -3.57
CA VAL A 41 -12.11 -6.29 -3.83
C VAL A 41 -11.57 -6.85 -2.52
N ARG A 42 -11.31 -8.14 -2.50
CA ARG A 42 -10.69 -8.78 -1.33
C ARG A 42 -9.20 -8.42 -1.25
N PRO A 43 -8.63 -8.27 -0.06
CA PRO A 43 -7.20 -8.02 0.12
C PRO A 43 -6.31 -9.05 -0.59
N THR A 44 -6.75 -10.31 -0.65
CA THR A 44 -6.05 -11.42 -1.32
C THR A 44 -5.96 -11.30 -2.84
N GLU A 45 -6.69 -10.37 -3.43
CA GLU A 45 -6.69 -10.11 -4.88
C GLU A 45 -5.73 -8.97 -5.26
N LEU A 46 -5.07 -8.36 -4.28
CA LEU A 46 -4.14 -7.27 -4.55
C LEU A 46 -2.79 -7.80 -5.06
N ALA A 47 -2.39 -7.32 -6.21
CA ALA A 47 -1.06 -7.53 -6.76
C ALA A 47 -0.05 -6.49 -6.21
N ARG A 48 -0.52 -5.27 -5.92
CA ARG A 48 0.30 -4.18 -5.41
C ARG A 48 -0.46 -3.30 -4.44
N PHE A 49 0.28 -2.79 -3.45
CA PHE A 49 -0.17 -1.71 -2.60
C PHE A 49 0.85 -0.55 -2.63
N GLU A 50 0.36 0.65 -2.95
CA GLU A 50 1.14 1.88 -2.94
C GLU A 50 0.88 2.60 -1.61
N ALA A 51 1.85 2.54 -0.71
CA ALA A 51 1.75 3.13 0.62
C ALA A 51 1.94 4.66 0.58
N HIS A 52 1.41 5.35 1.57
CA HIS A 52 1.73 6.75 1.82
C HIS A 52 3.24 6.92 2.02
N GLY A 53 3.85 6.18 2.94
CA GLY A 53 5.30 5.93 3.04
C GLY A 53 6.15 7.21 2.98
N THR A 54 5.94 8.15 3.89
CA THR A 54 6.65 9.44 3.90
C THR A 54 8.05 9.40 4.51
N GLY A 55 8.44 8.26 5.09
CA GLY A 55 9.75 8.10 5.73
C GLY A 55 9.81 8.68 7.14
N THR A 56 8.68 8.91 7.79
CA THR A 56 8.66 9.46 9.15
C THR A 56 8.78 8.35 10.21
N MET A 57 9.47 8.65 11.31
CA MET A 57 9.73 7.69 12.39
C MET A 57 8.45 7.12 13.01
N LEU A 58 7.39 7.92 13.09
CA LEU A 58 6.12 7.53 13.70
C LEU A 58 5.09 7.09 12.66
N GLY A 59 5.02 7.77 11.53
CA GLY A 59 4.00 7.53 10.49
C GLY A 59 4.14 6.17 9.83
N ASP A 60 5.34 5.83 9.37
CA ASP A 60 5.56 4.59 8.62
C ASP A 60 5.25 3.32 9.45
N PRO A 61 5.65 3.20 10.74
CA PRO A 61 5.24 2.05 11.56
C PRO A 61 3.73 1.97 11.80
N ILE A 62 3.05 3.12 12.01
CA ILE A 62 1.60 3.15 12.21
C ILE A 62 0.87 2.73 10.92
N GLU A 63 1.31 3.23 9.78
CA GLU A 63 0.76 2.83 8.48
C GLU A 63 0.99 1.33 8.22
N ALA A 64 2.22 0.84 8.44
CA ALA A 64 2.55 -0.56 8.27
C ALA A 64 1.69 -1.49 9.14
N GLY A 65 1.48 -1.13 10.40
CA GLY A 65 0.59 -1.88 11.30
C GLY A 65 -0.87 -1.85 10.86
N SER A 66 -1.33 -0.71 10.38
CA SER A 66 -2.69 -0.55 9.85
C SER A 66 -2.90 -1.40 8.60
N LEU A 67 -1.92 -1.42 7.70
CA LEU A 67 -1.92 -2.24 6.49
C LEU A 67 -1.84 -3.74 6.82
N ALA A 68 -0.97 -4.12 7.75
CA ALA A 68 -0.86 -5.50 8.21
C ALA A 68 -2.21 -6.01 8.72
N ALA A 69 -2.88 -5.24 9.57
CA ALA A 69 -4.16 -5.63 10.17
C ALA A 69 -5.36 -5.57 9.20
N ALA A 70 -5.35 -4.67 8.21
CA ALA A 70 -6.47 -4.50 7.29
C ALA A 70 -6.36 -5.37 6.02
N VAL A 71 -5.15 -5.66 5.57
CA VAL A 71 -4.87 -6.26 4.26
C VAL A 71 -4.06 -7.54 4.38
N LEU A 72 -2.86 -7.47 4.99
CA LEU A 72 -1.91 -8.57 4.90
C LEU A 72 -2.28 -9.79 5.73
N ALA A 73 -2.99 -9.60 6.84
CA ALA A 73 -3.44 -10.72 7.69
C ALA A 73 -4.30 -11.72 6.91
N SER A 74 -5.27 -11.23 6.14
CA SER A 74 -6.14 -12.08 5.32
C SER A 74 -5.42 -12.76 4.16
N VAL A 75 -4.38 -12.12 3.62
CA VAL A 75 -3.50 -12.74 2.61
C VAL A 75 -2.73 -13.90 3.21
N GLN A 76 -2.18 -13.72 4.40
CA GLN A 76 -1.44 -14.76 5.11
C GLN A 76 -2.33 -15.94 5.49
N GLU A 77 -3.52 -15.70 6.04
CA GLU A 77 -4.49 -16.73 6.42
C GLU A 77 -4.96 -17.57 5.22
N SER A 78 -5.09 -16.95 4.05
CA SER A 78 -5.53 -17.65 2.84
C SER A 78 -4.41 -18.41 2.11
N GLY A 79 -3.16 -18.25 2.51
CA GLY A 79 -1.99 -18.75 1.75
C GLY A 79 -1.83 -18.09 0.37
N GLY A 80 -2.41 -16.90 0.18
CA GLY A 80 -2.35 -16.14 -1.06
C GLY A 80 -0.96 -15.60 -1.38
N ALA A 81 -0.77 -15.15 -2.62
CA ALA A 81 0.47 -14.50 -3.02
C ALA A 81 0.64 -13.18 -2.28
N ALA A 82 1.83 -12.94 -1.74
CA ALA A 82 2.15 -11.70 -1.06
C ALA A 82 2.10 -10.52 -2.04
N PRO A 83 1.35 -9.43 -1.75
CA PRO A 83 1.32 -8.26 -2.61
C PRO A 83 2.67 -7.56 -2.63
N SER A 84 3.00 -6.94 -3.75
CA SER A 84 4.13 -6.02 -3.86
C SER A 84 3.79 -4.72 -3.11
N LEU A 85 4.67 -4.33 -2.19
CA LEU A 85 4.52 -3.14 -1.35
C LEU A 85 5.56 -2.08 -1.73
N GLY A 86 5.14 -0.85 -1.91
CA GLY A 86 6.06 0.23 -2.21
C GLY A 86 5.45 1.60 -1.99
N SER A 87 6.31 2.61 -2.10
CA SER A 87 5.91 4.00 -2.18
C SER A 87 6.77 4.72 -3.22
N VAL A 88 6.12 5.42 -4.13
CA VAL A 88 6.82 6.29 -5.10
C VAL A 88 7.70 7.31 -4.42
N LYS A 89 7.37 7.69 -3.19
CA LYS A 89 8.16 8.62 -2.38
C LYS A 89 9.56 8.08 -2.03
N ALA A 90 9.72 6.76 -1.98
CA ALA A 90 11.03 6.14 -1.81
C ALA A 90 11.99 6.44 -2.98
N ASN A 91 11.46 6.81 -4.14
CA ASN A 91 12.23 7.08 -5.35
C ASN A 91 12.41 8.57 -5.64
N MET A 92 11.42 9.40 -5.30
CA MET A 92 11.40 10.82 -5.70
C MET A 92 11.17 11.79 -4.55
N GLY A 93 11.02 11.30 -3.32
CA GLY A 93 10.71 12.12 -2.16
C GLY A 93 9.22 12.46 -2.03
N HIS A 94 8.89 13.20 -0.97
CA HIS A 94 7.52 13.57 -0.64
C HIS A 94 7.14 14.92 -1.27
N GLY A 95 6.33 14.88 -2.32
CA GLY A 95 5.85 16.09 -3.03
C GLY A 95 4.63 16.76 -2.39
N GLU A 96 4.40 16.54 -1.09
CA GLU A 96 3.27 17.08 -0.28
C GLU A 96 1.92 17.19 -1.04
N PRO A 97 1.56 18.35 -1.68
CA PRO A 97 0.23 18.50 -2.26
C PRO A 97 -0.06 17.51 -3.40
N GLY A 98 0.97 17.07 -4.12
CA GLY A 98 0.83 16.15 -5.26
C GLY A 98 1.00 14.67 -4.91
N ALA A 99 1.36 14.34 -3.68
CA ALA A 99 1.84 13.01 -3.31
C ALA A 99 0.80 11.90 -3.54
N GLY A 100 -0.46 12.15 -3.20
CA GLY A 100 -1.54 11.18 -3.43
C GLY A 100 -1.76 10.92 -4.93
N MET A 101 -1.80 11.97 -5.74
CA MET A 101 -1.97 11.85 -7.20
C MET A 101 -0.79 11.13 -7.84
N THR A 102 0.43 11.43 -7.42
CA THR A 102 1.65 10.76 -7.93
C THR A 102 1.62 9.26 -7.60
N GLY A 103 1.21 8.89 -6.39
CA GLY A 103 1.02 7.48 -6.00
C GLY A 103 -0.04 6.79 -6.85
N LEU A 104 -1.18 7.44 -7.10
CA LEU A 104 -2.25 6.90 -7.95
C LEU A 104 -1.78 6.68 -9.38
N LEU A 105 -1.08 7.64 -9.97
CA LEU A 105 -0.54 7.51 -11.32
C LEU A 105 0.51 6.41 -11.42
N MET A 106 1.40 6.30 -10.43
CA MET A 106 2.41 5.24 -10.38
C MET A 106 1.77 3.86 -10.23
N LEU A 107 0.78 3.71 -9.36
CA LEU A 107 0.04 2.47 -9.21
C LEU A 107 -0.69 2.09 -10.50
N SER A 108 -1.43 3.02 -11.09
CA SER A 108 -2.17 2.81 -12.34
C SER A 108 -1.23 2.38 -13.48
N TRP A 109 -0.11 3.08 -13.65
CA TRP A 109 0.89 2.73 -14.65
C TRP A 109 1.48 1.33 -14.40
N GLY A 110 1.87 1.03 -13.15
CA GLY A 110 2.43 -0.27 -12.78
C GLY A 110 1.48 -1.43 -13.05
N LEU A 111 0.18 -1.26 -12.75
CA LEU A 111 -0.85 -2.27 -13.05
C LEU A 111 -1.02 -2.49 -14.56
N GLN A 112 -1.00 -1.42 -15.36
CA GLN A 112 -1.08 -1.52 -16.82
C GLN A 112 0.13 -2.22 -17.45
N GLN A 113 1.32 -2.01 -16.88
CA GLN A 113 2.56 -2.66 -17.33
C GLN A 113 2.78 -4.05 -16.70
N ALA A 114 1.90 -4.47 -15.79
CA ALA A 114 2.07 -5.67 -14.97
C ALA A 114 3.43 -5.70 -14.22
N ALA A 115 3.95 -4.52 -13.89
CA ALA A 115 5.27 -4.33 -13.30
C ALA A 115 5.22 -3.47 -12.03
N GLY A 116 5.93 -3.90 -11.00
CA GLY A 116 6.06 -3.18 -9.75
C GLY A 116 7.29 -2.28 -9.73
N ALA A 117 7.10 -0.97 -9.56
CA ALA A 117 8.21 -0.06 -9.34
C ALA A 117 8.98 -0.43 -8.07
N PRO A 118 10.33 -0.36 -8.08
CA PRO A 118 11.14 -0.68 -6.92
C PRO A 118 11.04 0.39 -5.83
N ASN A 119 11.37 0.03 -4.61
CA ASN A 119 11.83 0.95 -3.57
C ASN A 119 13.36 1.09 -3.76
N ALA A 120 13.78 1.88 -4.74
CA ALA A 120 15.15 1.85 -5.27
C ALA A 120 16.25 2.13 -4.24
N MET A 121 15.94 2.93 -3.21
CA MET A 121 16.89 3.29 -2.15
C MET A 121 16.78 2.38 -0.91
N LEU A 122 15.89 1.38 -0.94
CA LEU A 122 15.68 0.48 0.19
C LEU A 122 16.86 -0.50 0.30
N ARG A 123 17.73 -0.27 1.28
CA ARG A 123 18.84 -1.18 1.64
C ARG A 123 18.50 -2.02 2.86
N ARG A 124 17.78 -1.45 3.80
CA ARG A 124 17.37 -2.09 5.05
C ARG A 124 16.03 -1.51 5.48
N LEU A 125 15.10 -2.38 5.84
CA LEU A 125 13.81 -1.94 6.38
C LEU A 125 14.00 -1.37 7.78
N ASN A 126 13.27 -0.32 8.11
CA ASN A 126 13.22 0.25 9.45
C ASN A 126 12.76 -0.84 10.45
N PRO A 127 13.49 -1.11 11.54
CA PRO A 127 13.11 -2.12 12.52
C PRO A 127 11.70 -1.95 13.08
N MET A 128 11.24 -0.71 13.29
CA MET A 128 9.88 -0.40 13.77
C MET A 128 8.81 -0.78 12.75
N VAL A 129 9.08 -0.60 11.45
CA VAL A 129 8.21 -1.07 10.37
C VAL A 129 8.19 -2.59 10.31
N THR A 130 9.35 -3.23 10.46
CA THR A 130 9.45 -4.70 10.52
C THR A 130 8.61 -5.26 11.66
N GLU A 131 8.70 -4.67 12.84
CA GLU A 131 7.91 -5.04 14.01
C GLU A 131 6.42 -4.84 13.77
N ALA A 132 6.03 -3.68 13.24
CA ALA A 132 4.64 -3.32 12.98
C ALA A 132 3.96 -4.23 11.94
N LEU A 133 4.71 -4.81 11.02
CA LEU A 133 4.20 -5.79 10.06
C LEU A 133 3.87 -7.15 10.71
N HIS A 134 4.31 -7.42 11.95
CA HIS A 134 4.03 -8.65 12.70
C HIS A 134 4.31 -9.94 11.91
N GLY A 135 5.31 -9.95 11.05
CA GLY A 135 5.64 -11.08 10.19
C GLY A 135 4.68 -11.31 9.02
N ALA A 136 3.78 -10.36 8.76
CA ALA A 136 2.87 -10.46 7.62
C ALA A 136 3.62 -10.55 6.29
N ALA A 137 3.22 -11.46 5.43
CA ALA A 137 3.85 -11.68 4.14
C ALA A 137 3.59 -10.50 3.19
N CYS A 138 4.66 -9.80 2.80
CA CYS A 138 4.65 -8.78 1.77
C CYS A 138 6.00 -8.75 1.06
N ALA A 139 6.02 -8.35 -0.20
CA ALA A 139 7.24 -8.17 -0.97
C ALA A 139 7.55 -6.67 -1.11
N MET A 140 8.73 -6.25 -0.71
CA MET A 140 9.21 -4.88 -0.91
C MET A 140 10.36 -4.88 -1.93
N PRO A 141 10.05 -4.87 -3.23
CA PRO A 141 11.06 -5.01 -4.27
C PRO A 141 12.02 -3.83 -4.26
N SER A 142 13.31 -4.11 -4.40
CA SER A 142 14.36 -3.10 -4.63
C SER A 142 14.76 -2.98 -6.11
N GLN A 143 14.16 -3.80 -6.97
CA GLN A 143 14.34 -3.78 -8.42
C GLN A 143 12.98 -3.84 -9.12
N LEU A 144 12.91 -3.35 -10.36
CA LEU A 144 11.73 -3.50 -11.21
C LEU A 144 11.47 -4.98 -11.46
N GLY A 145 10.23 -5.41 -11.26
CA GLY A 145 9.84 -6.80 -11.43
C GLY A 145 8.38 -6.97 -11.79
N ALA A 146 8.02 -8.17 -12.24
CA ALA A 146 6.63 -8.51 -12.51
C ALA A 146 5.79 -8.49 -11.23
N LEU A 147 4.56 -8.01 -11.34
CA LEU A 147 3.60 -8.06 -10.23
C LEU A 147 3.09 -9.49 -10.01
N PRO A 148 2.75 -9.87 -8.77
CA PRO A 148 2.05 -11.12 -8.49
C PRO A 148 0.78 -11.23 -9.35
N GLY A 149 0.57 -12.38 -9.97
CA GLY A 149 -0.57 -12.61 -10.86
C GLY A 149 -0.42 -12.08 -12.29
N ALA A 150 0.70 -11.44 -12.65
CA ALA A 150 0.93 -10.92 -14.00
C ALA A 150 0.78 -11.97 -15.11
N SER A 151 1.13 -13.23 -14.82
CA SER A 151 1.07 -14.33 -15.77
C SER A 151 -0.32 -14.97 -15.91
N SER A 152 -1.28 -14.62 -15.04
CA SER A 152 -2.61 -15.27 -15.03
C SER A 152 -3.55 -14.76 -16.11
N GLY A 153 -3.20 -13.69 -16.82
CA GLY A 153 -4.02 -13.06 -17.86
C GLY A 153 -5.27 -12.32 -17.35
N GLY A 154 -5.51 -12.36 -16.05
CA GLY A 154 -6.62 -11.65 -15.42
C GLY A 154 -6.29 -10.17 -15.11
N PRO A 155 -7.30 -9.37 -14.72
CA PRO A 155 -7.07 -7.99 -14.33
C PRO A 155 -6.27 -7.90 -13.02
N LEU A 156 -5.18 -7.16 -13.05
CA LEU A 156 -4.41 -6.86 -11.85
C LEU A 156 -5.12 -5.79 -11.01
N ARG A 157 -5.06 -5.94 -9.69
CA ARG A 157 -5.67 -5.03 -8.74
C ARG A 157 -4.62 -4.42 -7.83
N GLY A 158 -4.83 -3.17 -7.48
CA GLY A 158 -3.96 -2.47 -6.54
C GLY A 158 -4.75 -1.61 -5.57
N GLY A 159 -4.16 -1.39 -4.42
CA GLY A 159 -4.64 -0.45 -3.42
C GLY A 159 -3.63 0.66 -3.20
N MET A 160 -4.09 1.80 -2.68
CA MET A 160 -3.21 2.86 -2.24
C MET A 160 -3.76 3.57 -1.01
N SER A 161 -2.86 4.15 -0.24
CA SER A 161 -3.17 5.06 0.86
C SER A 161 -2.49 6.42 0.67
N SER A 162 -3.16 7.47 1.14
CA SER A 162 -2.57 8.81 1.26
C SER A 162 -3.18 9.48 2.47
N PHE A 163 -2.35 9.78 3.47
CA PHE A 163 -2.74 10.33 4.75
C PHE A 163 -2.24 11.76 4.93
#